data_f4ee4ab79897c3fd5d92180a784fe07a
#
_entry.id   f4ee4ab79897c3fd5d92180a784fe07a
#
_cell.length_a   1.000
_cell.length_b   1.000
_cell.length_c   1.000
_cell.angle_alpha   90.00
_cell.angle_beta   90.00
_cell.angle_gamma   90.00
#
_symmetry.space_group_name_H-M   'P 1'
#
loop_
_entity.id
_entity.type
_entity.pdbx_description
1 polymer ?
#
loop_
_entity_poly.entity_id
_entity_poly.type
_entity_poly.pdbx_seq_one_letter_code
_entity_poly.pdbx_strand_id
1 'polypeptide(L)'
;MSTENDLDHYQQTMMPSWGRPLAAFERGAGSYVWDVDGVEYLDFLGGIAVNVLGHAHPVFVDAVSRQAATLAHISNYFVTPPQLELVDRLLRLSGGDRVFLANSGTEANEAALKLAKLTGRPRILALEKAFHGRSTGALALTGKPALRAPFEPLIGGIEHIAPTVEALEAAIGDDVAALIVEPIQGEAGVVPLPFGYLEAARELTRKHGALLIVDEIQTGAGRTGAWFGFQHAGIEPDAITLAKGIGGGFPIGALVTFHGAGDLFKPGQHGSTFGGNALASAVADAVLAEVENAGLIENAAARGVELSERILALGSPLVVGVRGRGLLLGIELAAPVANEVRAAAHRHGLIVNAPADDVIRLAPALNIGDDEIDVFLERFGAALAEVAAATAPTTASTPTLQPSTPTGAPA
;
A
#
# COMPACT_ATOMS: atom_id res chain seq x y z
N MET A 1 31.40 -3.82 6.24
CA MET A 1 30.66 -4.95 5.58
C MET A 1 30.24 -4.43 4.22
N SER A 2 30.07 -5.23 3.20
CA SER A 2 29.58 -4.76 1.90
C SER A 2 28.15 -5.25 1.70
N THR A 3 27.37 -4.55 0.90
CA THR A 3 25.99 -4.94 0.51
C THR A 3 25.95 -6.42 0.10
N GLU A 4 26.88 -6.90 -0.72
CA GLU A 4 26.89 -8.29 -1.20
C GLU A 4 27.03 -9.30 -0.06
N ASN A 5 27.93 -9.06 0.91
CA ASN A 5 28.09 -9.93 2.07
C ASN A 5 26.83 -10.01 2.94
N ASP A 6 26.15 -8.88 3.14
CA ASP A 6 24.92 -8.82 3.94
C ASP A 6 23.74 -9.51 3.22
N LEU A 7 23.65 -9.38 1.89
CA LEU A 7 22.67 -10.10 1.08
C LEU A 7 22.88 -11.60 1.08
N ASP A 8 24.15 -12.07 1.01
CA ASP A 8 24.48 -13.49 1.10
C ASP A 8 24.19 -14.06 2.48
N HIS A 9 24.51 -13.31 3.54
CA HIS A 9 24.17 -13.69 4.92
C HIS A 9 22.64 -13.79 5.10
N TYR A 10 21.89 -12.81 4.60
CA TYR A 10 20.41 -12.83 4.60
C TYR A 10 19.86 -14.11 3.95
N GLN A 11 20.37 -14.47 2.75
CA GLN A 11 19.91 -15.66 2.03
C GLN A 11 20.21 -16.97 2.77
N GLN A 12 21.28 -17.00 3.54
CA GLN A 12 21.69 -18.19 4.31
C GLN A 12 20.92 -18.35 5.62
N THR A 13 20.41 -17.25 6.20
CA THR A 13 19.87 -17.25 7.57
C THR A 13 18.36 -16.98 7.64
N MET A 14 17.79 -16.22 6.70
CA MET A 14 16.36 -15.93 6.68
C MET A 14 15.58 -17.03 5.95
N MET A 15 14.34 -17.29 6.43
CA MET A 15 13.43 -18.18 5.70
C MET A 15 13.22 -17.65 4.27
N PRO A 16 13.25 -18.51 3.22
CA PRO A 16 13.15 -18.09 1.82
C PRO A 16 11.71 -17.71 1.42
N SER A 17 11.01 -17.01 2.30
CA SER A 17 9.65 -16.47 2.06
C SER A 17 9.65 -15.18 1.22
N TRP A 18 10.81 -14.54 1.11
CA TRP A 18 11.08 -13.34 0.31
C TRP A 18 12.16 -13.65 -0.73
N GLY A 19 12.10 -12.95 -1.87
CA GLY A 19 13.21 -12.99 -2.83
C GLY A 19 14.49 -12.37 -2.25
N ARG A 20 15.61 -12.49 -2.98
CA ARG A 20 16.85 -11.79 -2.61
C ARG A 20 16.59 -10.28 -2.56
N PRO A 21 16.92 -9.58 -1.46
CA PRO A 21 16.82 -8.13 -1.38
C PRO A 21 17.69 -7.43 -2.43
N LEU A 22 17.35 -6.19 -2.77
CA LEU A 22 18.09 -5.40 -3.78
C LEU A 22 19.31 -4.70 -3.17
N ALA A 23 19.24 -4.32 -1.91
CA ALA A 23 20.30 -3.61 -1.19
C ALA A 23 20.22 -3.89 0.31
N ALA A 24 21.30 -3.55 1.04
CA ALA A 24 21.36 -3.52 2.50
C ALA A 24 21.44 -2.06 2.96
N PHE A 25 20.36 -1.53 3.52
CA PHE A 25 20.29 -0.14 3.97
C PHE A 25 20.73 0.00 5.43
N GLU A 26 21.50 1.05 5.75
CA GLU A 26 22.02 1.33 7.09
C GLU A 26 21.33 2.53 7.76
N ARG A 27 20.96 3.57 7.00
CA ARG A 27 20.36 4.79 7.53
C ARG A 27 19.37 5.43 6.57
N GLY A 28 18.50 6.30 7.12
CA GLY A 28 17.58 7.11 6.33
C GLY A 28 17.39 8.48 6.96
N ALA A 29 17.09 9.50 6.14
CA ALA A 29 16.72 10.84 6.56
C ALA A 29 15.80 11.50 5.52
N GLY A 30 14.65 12.01 5.93
CA GLY A 30 13.65 12.55 5.00
C GLY A 30 13.24 11.53 3.96
N SER A 31 13.30 11.89 2.69
CA SER A 31 12.97 11.01 1.56
C SER A 31 14.15 10.16 1.07
N TYR A 32 15.29 10.16 1.76
CA TYR A 32 16.51 9.48 1.32
C TYR A 32 16.92 8.35 2.27
N VAL A 33 17.52 7.30 1.68
CA VAL A 33 18.17 6.21 2.41
C VAL A 33 19.56 5.95 1.84
N TRP A 34 20.45 5.40 2.64
CA TRP A 34 21.81 5.05 2.25
C TRP A 34 22.07 3.58 2.57
N ASP A 35 22.65 2.88 1.61
CA ASP A 35 23.08 1.52 1.83
C ASP A 35 24.39 1.46 2.66
N VAL A 36 24.80 0.25 3.00
CA VAL A 36 26.03 0.00 3.81
C VAL A 36 27.31 0.33 3.05
N ASP A 37 27.27 0.52 1.74
CA ASP A 37 28.37 0.97 0.89
C ASP A 37 28.37 2.50 0.73
N GLY A 38 27.39 3.19 1.35
CA GLY A 38 27.27 4.66 1.37
C GLY A 38 26.56 5.25 0.15
N VAL A 39 25.97 4.42 -0.71
CA VAL A 39 25.20 4.88 -1.88
C VAL A 39 23.86 5.45 -1.43
N GLU A 40 23.50 6.62 -1.96
CA GLU A 40 22.27 7.31 -1.68
C GLU A 40 21.16 6.91 -2.65
N TYR A 41 19.96 6.72 -2.09
CA TYR A 41 18.74 6.46 -2.85
C TYR A 41 17.61 7.39 -2.42
N LEU A 42 16.86 7.92 -3.38
CA LEU A 42 15.59 8.60 -3.14
C LEU A 42 14.47 7.55 -3.01
N ASP A 43 13.76 7.54 -1.89
CA ASP A 43 12.72 6.55 -1.60
C ASP A 43 11.33 7.05 -1.99
N PHE A 44 10.86 6.63 -3.17
CA PHE A 44 9.51 6.88 -3.66
C PHE A 44 8.57 5.68 -3.46
N LEU A 45 8.96 4.73 -2.61
CA LEU A 45 8.12 3.61 -2.16
C LEU A 45 7.64 3.79 -0.71
N GLY A 46 8.42 4.48 0.14
CA GLY A 46 8.07 4.79 1.52
C GLY A 46 7.77 3.56 2.36
N GLY A 47 8.52 2.44 2.19
CA GLY A 47 8.23 1.19 2.88
C GLY A 47 6.89 0.56 2.48
N ILE A 48 6.41 0.79 1.27
CA ILE A 48 5.07 0.44 0.74
C ILE A 48 3.98 1.27 1.45
N ALA A 49 4.03 2.58 1.25
CA ALA A 49 3.09 3.57 1.79
C ALA A 49 3.05 3.63 3.34
N VAL A 50 4.17 3.31 4.00
CA VAL A 50 4.29 3.29 5.47
C VAL A 50 4.88 4.60 6.00
N ASN A 51 6.01 5.06 5.45
CA ASN A 51 6.79 6.18 5.97
C ASN A 51 6.19 7.52 5.53
N VAL A 52 5.02 7.86 6.07
CA VAL A 52 4.28 9.07 5.66
C VAL A 52 5.01 10.38 5.96
N LEU A 53 5.91 10.39 6.96
CA LEU A 53 6.76 11.53 7.33
C LEU A 53 8.18 11.42 6.77
N GLY A 54 8.50 10.34 6.02
CA GLY A 54 9.88 10.02 5.65
C GLY A 54 10.66 9.35 6.78
N HIS A 55 11.95 9.16 6.54
CA HIS A 55 12.86 8.46 7.45
C HIS A 55 13.37 9.39 8.54
N ALA A 56 13.50 8.86 9.78
CA ALA A 56 14.06 9.54 10.94
C ALA A 56 13.45 10.93 11.21
N HIS A 57 12.16 11.11 10.94
CA HIS A 57 11.47 12.38 11.20
C HIS A 57 11.56 12.75 12.69
N PRO A 58 11.88 14.02 13.04
CA PRO A 58 12.09 14.42 14.44
C PRO A 58 10.91 14.09 15.36
N VAL A 59 9.66 14.30 14.90
CA VAL A 59 8.44 14.00 15.68
C VAL A 59 8.34 12.51 15.99
N PHE A 60 8.64 11.64 15.00
CA PHE A 60 8.66 10.19 15.20
C PHE A 60 9.74 9.76 16.21
N VAL A 61 10.97 10.22 16.01
CA VAL A 61 12.11 9.88 16.88
C VAL A 61 11.86 10.34 18.32
N ASP A 62 11.33 11.55 18.52
CA ASP A 62 11.01 12.11 19.81
C ASP A 62 9.89 11.33 20.52
N ALA A 63 8.80 11.00 19.81
CA ALA A 63 7.69 10.20 20.35
C ALA A 63 8.16 8.81 20.82
N VAL A 64 8.97 8.11 19.98
CA VAL A 64 9.56 6.82 20.34
C VAL A 64 10.44 6.95 21.59
N SER A 65 11.37 7.92 21.60
CA SER A 65 12.35 8.08 22.67
C SER A 65 11.71 8.41 24.01
N ARG A 66 10.77 9.36 24.01
CA ARG A 66 10.04 9.78 25.23
C ARG A 66 9.17 8.66 25.78
N GLN A 67 8.36 8.04 24.93
CA GLN A 67 7.42 7.04 25.40
C GLN A 67 8.12 5.72 25.80
N ALA A 68 9.20 5.34 25.11
CA ALA A 68 10.02 4.19 25.51
C ALA A 68 10.66 4.39 26.89
N ALA A 69 11.08 5.62 27.22
CA ALA A 69 11.62 5.97 28.54
C ALA A 69 10.55 6.08 29.64
N THR A 70 9.27 6.17 29.28
CA THR A 70 8.14 6.33 30.23
C THR A 70 7.45 5.00 30.53
N LEU A 71 6.84 4.40 29.51
CA LEU A 71 6.09 3.13 29.59
C LEU A 71 5.92 2.58 28.17
N ALA A 72 6.63 1.53 27.83
CA ALA A 72 6.53 0.92 26.51
C ALA A 72 5.26 0.07 26.34
N HIS A 73 5.00 -0.82 27.29
CA HIS A 73 3.90 -1.78 27.24
C HIS A 73 3.36 -2.09 28.63
N ILE A 74 2.04 -2.27 28.67
CA ILE A 74 1.31 -2.91 29.78
C ILE A 74 0.13 -3.68 29.19
N SER A 75 -0.34 -4.72 29.86
CA SER A 75 -1.47 -5.53 29.40
C SER A 75 -2.75 -4.69 29.20
N ASN A 76 -3.57 -5.08 28.22
CA ASN A 76 -4.91 -4.53 27.98
C ASN A 76 -5.92 -4.77 29.12
N TYR A 77 -5.48 -5.29 30.26
CA TYR A 77 -6.21 -5.20 31.53
C TYR A 77 -6.21 -3.79 32.12
N PHE A 78 -5.35 -2.92 31.60
CA PHE A 78 -5.18 -1.55 32.05
C PHE A 78 -5.29 -0.61 30.87
N VAL A 79 -5.67 0.64 31.10
CA VAL A 79 -5.72 1.70 30.12
C VAL A 79 -4.50 2.62 30.29
N THR A 80 -4.03 3.20 29.19
CA THR A 80 -2.96 4.21 29.20
C THR A 80 -3.41 5.50 28.50
N PRO A 81 -2.97 6.68 28.97
CA PRO A 81 -3.32 7.94 28.29
C PRO A 81 -3.00 7.95 26.79
N PRO A 82 -1.80 7.55 26.30
CA PRO A 82 -1.52 7.53 24.86
C PRO A 82 -2.49 6.66 24.05
N GLN A 83 -3.00 5.58 24.63
CA GLN A 83 -3.99 4.73 23.96
C GLN A 83 -5.31 5.49 23.77
N LEU A 84 -5.77 6.23 24.77
CA LEU A 84 -7.01 7.00 24.68
C LEU A 84 -6.85 8.19 23.71
N GLU A 85 -5.72 8.90 23.75
CA GLU A 85 -5.39 10.01 22.85
C GLU A 85 -5.44 9.57 21.38
N LEU A 86 -4.80 8.44 21.06
CA LEU A 86 -4.87 7.87 19.71
C LEU A 86 -6.29 7.47 19.32
N VAL A 87 -7.04 6.81 20.22
CA VAL A 87 -8.44 6.41 19.96
C VAL A 87 -9.29 7.63 19.66
N ASP A 88 -9.22 8.66 20.49
CA ASP A 88 -9.98 9.91 20.31
C ASP A 88 -9.63 10.59 18.96
N ARG A 89 -8.34 10.60 18.58
CA ARG A 89 -7.92 11.12 17.28
C ARG A 89 -8.48 10.29 16.13
N LEU A 90 -8.36 8.97 16.17
CA LEU A 90 -8.89 8.10 15.11
C LEU A 90 -10.40 8.27 14.94
N LEU A 91 -11.17 8.34 16.05
CA LEU A 91 -12.60 8.59 16.01
C LEU A 91 -12.93 9.97 15.42
N ARG A 92 -12.24 11.00 15.84
CA ARG A 92 -12.43 12.36 15.31
C ARG A 92 -12.14 12.45 13.80
N LEU A 93 -11.05 11.82 13.33
CA LEU A 93 -10.64 11.89 11.93
C LEU A 93 -11.53 11.05 11.00
N SER A 94 -12.01 9.92 11.49
CA SER A 94 -12.83 8.99 10.69
C SER A 94 -14.32 9.26 10.78
N GLY A 95 -14.82 9.81 11.89
CA GLY A 95 -16.24 9.85 12.22
C GLY A 95 -16.78 8.54 12.82
N GLY A 96 -15.90 7.59 13.16
CA GLY A 96 -16.28 6.32 13.77
C GLY A 96 -16.72 6.42 15.23
N ASP A 97 -17.12 5.31 15.80
CA ASP A 97 -17.67 5.23 17.17
C ASP A 97 -16.86 4.35 18.12
N ARG A 98 -16.11 3.35 17.62
CA ARG A 98 -15.26 2.47 18.43
C ARG A 98 -13.99 2.08 17.68
N VAL A 99 -12.93 1.77 18.45
CA VAL A 99 -11.63 1.35 17.91
C VAL A 99 -11.16 0.07 18.58
N PHE A 100 -10.72 -0.90 17.81
CA PHE A 100 -9.88 -2.01 18.26
C PHE A 100 -8.47 -1.79 17.73
N LEU A 101 -7.45 -1.78 18.60
CA LEU A 101 -6.05 -1.59 18.24
C LEU A 101 -5.34 -2.94 18.09
N ALA A 102 -4.52 -3.05 17.04
CA ALA A 102 -3.73 -4.22 16.66
C ALA A 102 -2.28 -3.81 16.35
N ASN A 103 -1.46 -4.72 15.79
CA ASN A 103 -0.05 -4.45 15.50
C ASN A 103 0.26 -4.39 14.00
N SER A 104 -0.70 -4.76 13.17
CA SER A 104 -0.52 -4.84 11.72
C SER A 104 -1.85 -4.75 10.98
N GLY A 105 -1.79 -4.51 9.66
CA GLY A 105 -2.97 -4.51 8.80
C GLY A 105 -3.63 -5.89 8.71
N THR A 106 -2.83 -6.96 8.67
CA THR A 106 -3.40 -8.31 8.66
C THR A 106 -4.19 -8.61 9.93
N GLU A 107 -3.72 -8.17 11.11
CA GLU A 107 -4.47 -8.31 12.38
C GLU A 107 -5.74 -7.44 12.39
N ALA A 108 -5.70 -6.24 11.82
CA ALA A 108 -6.89 -5.39 11.67
C ALA A 108 -7.95 -6.08 10.77
N ASN A 109 -7.52 -6.70 9.67
CA ASN A 109 -8.40 -7.47 8.79
C ASN A 109 -8.90 -8.77 9.42
N GLU A 110 -8.13 -9.44 10.29
CA GLU A 110 -8.61 -10.57 11.10
C GLU A 110 -9.72 -10.12 12.08
N ALA A 111 -9.58 -8.94 12.68
CA ALA A 111 -10.63 -8.38 13.53
C ALA A 111 -11.88 -8.04 12.71
N ALA A 112 -11.73 -7.46 11.51
CA ALA A 112 -12.82 -7.17 10.58
C ALA A 112 -13.54 -8.45 10.10
N LEU A 113 -12.78 -9.51 9.79
CA LEU A 113 -13.34 -10.82 9.46
C LEU A 113 -14.17 -11.41 10.61
N LYS A 114 -13.67 -11.31 11.85
CA LYS A 114 -14.41 -11.74 13.03
C LYS A 114 -15.66 -10.89 13.27
N LEU A 115 -15.58 -9.57 13.07
CA LEU A 115 -16.73 -8.68 13.12
C LEU A 115 -17.83 -9.14 12.15
N ALA A 116 -17.47 -9.42 10.89
CA ALA A 116 -18.39 -9.95 9.89
C ALA A 116 -19.03 -11.29 10.34
N LYS A 117 -18.24 -12.22 10.89
CA LYS A 117 -18.76 -13.50 11.39
C LYS A 117 -19.75 -13.34 12.56
N LEU A 118 -19.63 -12.30 13.37
CA LEU A 118 -20.56 -12.02 14.48
C LEU A 118 -21.96 -11.59 14.03
N THR A 119 -22.15 -11.24 12.75
CA THR A 119 -23.49 -11.03 12.18
C THR A 119 -24.32 -12.32 12.11
N GLY A 120 -23.69 -13.50 12.22
CA GLY A 120 -24.32 -14.81 12.08
C GLY A 120 -24.59 -15.23 10.64
N ARG A 121 -24.22 -14.41 9.64
CA ARG A 121 -24.42 -14.72 8.23
C ARG A 121 -23.21 -15.47 7.65
N PRO A 122 -23.43 -16.41 6.71
CA PRO A 122 -22.39 -17.33 6.27
C PRO A 122 -21.41 -16.77 5.24
N ARG A 123 -21.82 -15.79 4.40
CA ARG A 123 -21.02 -15.33 3.25
C ARG A 123 -20.37 -14.00 3.51
N ILE A 124 -19.14 -13.84 3.02
CA ILE A 124 -18.39 -12.57 2.98
C ILE A 124 -17.93 -12.38 1.54
N LEU A 125 -18.19 -11.21 0.99
CA LEU A 125 -17.72 -10.83 -0.34
C LEU A 125 -16.40 -10.06 -0.21
N ALA A 126 -15.42 -10.39 -1.07
CA ALA A 126 -14.19 -9.65 -1.27
C ALA A 126 -13.98 -9.42 -2.77
N LEU A 127 -13.08 -8.53 -3.16
CA LEU A 127 -12.86 -8.27 -4.58
C LEU A 127 -11.73 -9.13 -5.15
N GLU A 128 -11.86 -9.51 -6.42
CA GLU A 128 -10.76 -10.07 -7.20
C GLU A 128 -9.57 -9.13 -7.19
N LYS A 129 -8.35 -9.68 -7.18
CA LYS A 129 -7.07 -8.97 -7.11
C LYS A 129 -6.82 -8.18 -5.82
N ALA A 130 -7.77 -8.11 -4.88
CA ALA A 130 -7.58 -7.45 -3.58
C ALA A 130 -6.45 -8.11 -2.78
N PHE A 131 -5.85 -7.33 -1.88
CA PHE A 131 -4.85 -7.81 -0.94
C PHE A 131 -5.18 -7.32 0.48
N HIS A 132 -5.54 -8.27 1.36
CA HIS A 132 -5.95 -7.95 2.73
C HIS A 132 -4.99 -8.49 3.81
N GLY A 133 -3.94 -9.23 3.42
CA GLY A 133 -2.92 -9.72 4.34
C GLY A 133 -2.47 -11.15 4.09
N ARG A 134 -1.59 -11.63 4.98
CA ARG A 134 -0.93 -12.95 4.88
C ARG A 134 -1.29 -13.91 6.01
N SER A 135 -1.94 -13.47 7.10
CA SER A 135 -2.53 -14.39 8.09
C SER A 135 -3.68 -15.18 7.46
N THR A 136 -4.02 -16.32 8.00
CA THR A 136 -4.91 -17.29 7.35
C THR A 136 -6.28 -16.70 6.99
N GLY A 137 -6.90 -15.93 7.88
CA GLY A 137 -8.20 -15.27 7.60
C GLY A 137 -8.06 -14.13 6.60
N ALA A 138 -7.09 -13.24 6.78
CA ALA A 138 -6.82 -12.15 5.84
C ALA A 138 -6.37 -12.66 4.45
N LEU A 139 -5.63 -13.79 4.42
CA LEU A 139 -5.27 -14.46 3.18
C LEU A 139 -6.51 -15.02 2.46
N ALA A 140 -7.48 -15.55 3.21
CA ALA A 140 -8.74 -16.01 2.63
C ALA A 140 -9.54 -14.86 1.97
N LEU A 141 -9.46 -13.63 2.54
CA LEU A 141 -10.06 -12.42 1.94
C LEU A 141 -9.27 -11.91 0.71
N THR A 142 -7.99 -12.25 0.59
CA THR A 142 -7.11 -11.79 -0.50
C THR A 142 -7.54 -12.39 -1.84
N GLY A 143 -7.86 -11.55 -2.83
CA GLY A 143 -8.39 -11.94 -4.15
C GLY A 143 -7.32 -12.39 -5.17
N LYS A 144 -6.16 -12.88 -4.71
CA LYS A 144 -5.04 -13.36 -5.54
C LYS A 144 -4.90 -14.88 -5.42
N PRO A 145 -5.40 -15.70 -6.35
CA PRO A 145 -5.39 -17.18 -6.26
C PRO A 145 -3.98 -17.75 -6.03
N ALA A 146 -2.96 -17.21 -6.70
CA ALA A 146 -1.58 -17.70 -6.56
C ALA A 146 -1.03 -17.58 -5.14
N LEU A 147 -1.51 -16.62 -4.35
CA LEU A 147 -1.10 -16.46 -2.95
C LEU A 147 -1.83 -17.41 -2.01
N ARG A 148 -3.06 -17.79 -2.34
CA ARG A 148 -3.91 -18.67 -1.52
C ARG A 148 -3.62 -20.16 -1.76
N ALA A 149 -3.41 -20.55 -3.02
CA ALA A 149 -3.32 -21.95 -3.44
C ALA A 149 -2.37 -22.83 -2.59
N PRO A 150 -1.18 -22.36 -2.14
CA PRO A 150 -0.31 -23.18 -1.30
C PRO A 150 -0.86 -23.47 0.10
N PHE A 151 -1.91 -22.77 0.55
CA PHE A 151 -2.45 -22.83 1.91
C PHE A 151 -3.90 -23.32 1.96
N GLU A 152 -4.46 -23.76 0.83
CA GLU A 152 -5.82 -24.31 0.81
C GLU A 152 -5.91 -25.67 1.54
N PRO A 153 -7.01 -25.99 2.25
CA PRO A 153 -8.22 -25.18 2.34
C PRO A 153 -8.10 -24.04 3.37
N LEU A 154 -8.50 -22.84 2.97
CA LEU A 154 -8.60 -21.67 3.83
C LEU A 154 -9.98 -21.61 4.50
N ILE A 155 -10.23 -20.55 5.28
CA ILE A 155 -11.51 -20.33 5.94
C ILE A 155 -12.65 -20.19 4.92
N GLY A 156 -13.72 -20.96 5.07
CA GLY A 156 -14.83 -20.99 4.13
C GLY A 156 -15.80 -19.81 4.25
N GLY A 157 -16.67 -19.69 3.25
CA GLY A 157 -17.72 -18.66 3.19
C GLY A 157 -17.24 -17.32 2.61
N ILE A 158 -16.06 -17.28 1.99
CA ILE A 158 -15.54 -16.10 1.30
C ILE A 158 -15.67 -16.29 -0.21
N GLU A 159 -16.26 -15.32 -0.86
CA GLU A 159 -16.47 -15.29 -2.32
C GLU A 159 -15.77 -14.05 -2.90
N HIS A 160 -15.02 -14.25 -3.98
CA HIS A 160 -14.32 -13.16 -4.67
C HIS A 160 -15.10 -12.80 -5.92
N ILE A 161 -15.47 -11.52 -6.04
CA ILE A 161 -16.27 -10.98 -7.15
C ILE A 161 -15.45 -9.93 -7.93
N ALA A 162 -15.80 -9.74 -9.19
CA ALA A 162 -15.22 -8.66 -9.98
C ALA A 162 -15.57 -7.29 -9.36
N PRO A 163 -14.68 -6.29 -9.45
CA PRO A 163 -14.92 -4.95 -8.90
C PRO A 163 -15.86 -4.13 -9.80
N THR A 164 -17.06 -4.65 -10.08
CA THR A 164 -18.13 -3.99 -10.85
C THR A 164 -19.44 -4.00 -10.08
N VAL A 165 -20.30 -3.00 -10.32
CA VAL A 165 -21.60 -2.90 -9.65
C VAL A 165 -22.48 -4.09 -10.01
N GLU A 166 -22.46 -4.52 -11.27
CA GLU A 166 -23.25 -5.65 -11.75
C GLU A 166 -22.86 -6.97 -11.06
N ALA A 167 -21.55 -7.19 -10.84
CA ALA A 167 -21.09 -8.37 -10.13
C ALA A 167 -21.50 -8.33 -8.65
N LEU A 168 -21.45 -7.14 -8.03
CA LEU A 168 -21.91 -6.95 -6.66
C LEU A 168 -23.43 -7.17 -6.53
N GLU A 169 -24.25 -6.60 -7.43
CA GLU A 169 -25.70 -6.80 -7.46
C GLU A 169 -26.08 -8.27 -7.60
N ALA A 170 -25.32 -9.02 -8.42
CA ALA A 170 -25.57 -10.44 -8.63
C ALA A 170 -25.18 -11.33 -7.42
N ALA A 171 -24.19 -10.91 -6.64
CA ALA A 171 -23.62 -11.69 -5.53
C ALA A 171 -24.24 -11.36 -4.17
N ILE A 172 -24.66 -10.10 -3.95
CA ILE A 172 -25.15 -9.66 -2.64
C ILE A 172 -26.55 -10.20 -2.34
N GLY A 173 -26.76 -10.66 -1.12
CA GLY A 173 -28.05 -11.15 -0.64
C GLY A 173 -28.12 -11.06 0.89
N ASP A 174 -29.27 -11.43 1.45
CA ASP A 174 -29.53 -11.35 2.89
C ASP A 174 -28.66 -12.34 3.72
N ASP A 175 -28.00 -13.27 3.06
CA ASP A 175 -27.04 -14.22 3.63
C ASP A 175 -25.59 -13.68 3.66
N VAL A 176 -25.35 -12.49 3.09
CA VAL A 176 -24.04 -11.84 3.09
C VAL A 176 -23.82 -11.11 4.41
N ALA A 177 -22.72 -11.46 5.11
CA ALA A 177 -22.28 -10.85 6.36
C ALA A 177 -21.64 -9.48 6.12
N ALA A 178 -20.75 -9.41 5.14
CA ALA A 178 -19.99 -8.21 4.80
C ALA A 178 -19.49 -8.23 3.35
N LEU A 179 -19.27 -7.04 2.83
CA LEU A 179 -18.40 -6.78 1.67
C LEU A 179 -17.14 -6.07 2.18
N ILE A 180 -15.95 -6.57 1.83
CA ILE A 180 -14.67 -5.91 2.11
C ILE A 180 -14.03 -5.41 0.81
N VAL A 181 -13.56 -4.15 0.81
CA VAL A 181 -13.01 -3.49 -0.38
C VAL A 181 -11.84 -2.57 -0.03
N GLU A 182 -10.88 -2.44 -0.95
CA GLU A 182 -9.88 -1.37 -0.94
C GLU A 182 -10.39 -0.23 -1.86
N PRO A 183 -10.39 1.05 -1.48
CA PRO A 183 -10.77 2.16 -2.38
C PRO A 183 -9.87 2.24 -3.63
N ILE A 184 -8.60 1.89 -3.44
CA ILE A 184 -7.59 1.72 -4.49
C ILE A 184 -6.87 0.41 -4.18
N GLN A 185 -6.96 -0.57 -5.06
CA GLN A 185 -6.26 -1.85 -4.93
C GLN A 185 -4.76 -1.64 -5.18
N GLY A 186 -4.01 -1.44 -4.10
CA GLY A 186 -2.59 -1.12 -4.18
C GLY A 186 -1.74 -2.22 -4.80
N GLU A 187 -1.94 -3.45 -4.36
CA GLU A 187 -1.19 -4.63 -4.80
C GLU A 187 -1.64 -5.16 -6.18
N ALA A 188 -2.77 -4.68 -6.71
CA ALA A 188 -3.21 -4.96 -8.08
C ALA A 188 -2.55 -4.06 -9.14
N GLY A 189 -1.68 -3.12 -8.71
CA GLY A 189 -1.06 -2.13 -9.59
C GLY A 189 -1.68 -0.74 -9.43
N VAL A 190 -2.07 -0.35 -8.23
CA VAL A 190 -2.71 0.94 -7.91
C VAL A 190 -3.96 1.15 -8.78
N VAL A 191 -4.93 0.26 -8.63
CA VAL A 191 -6.18 0.28 -9.41
C VAL A 191 -7.30 0.91 -8.58
N PRO A 192 -7.71 2.16 -8.83
CA PRO A 192 -8.88 2.74 -8.21
C PRO A 192 -10.13 1.91 -8.56
N LEU A 193 -11.06 1.77 -7.60
CA LEU A 193 -12.36 1.20 -7.90
C LEU A 193 -13.10 2.06 -8.94
N PRO A 194 -13.96 1.47 -9.76
CA PRO A 194 -14.77 2.22 -10.72
C PRO A 194 -15.53 3.37 -10.05
N PHE A 195 -15.69 4.45 -10.79
CA PHE A 195 -16.46 5.60 -10.31
C PHE A 195 -17.89 5.17 -9.92
N GLY A 196 -18.34 5.60 -8.73
CA GLY A 196 -19.66 5.24 -8.19
C GLY A 196 -19.74 3.86 -7.53
N TYR A 197 -18.64 3.05 -7.54
CA TYR A 197 -18.68 1.71 -6.96
C TYR A 197 -18.87 1.72 -5.43
N LEU A 198 -18.18 2.61 -4.70
CA LEU A 198 -18.30 2.68 -3.24
C LEU A 198 -19.68 3.16 -2.80
N GLU A 199 -20.27 4.09 -3.54
CA GLU A 199 -21.64 4.58 -3.33
C GLU A 199 -22.66 3.46 -3.53
N ALA A 200 -22.56 2.71 -4.64
CA ALA A 200 -23.39 1.55 -4.91
C ALA A 200 -23.18 0.44 -3.85
N ALA A 201 -21.93 0.19 -3.47
CA ALA A 201 -21.60 -0.77 -2.42
C ALA A 201 -22.27 -0.40 -1.08
N ARG A 202 -22.26 0.90 -0.72
CA ARG A 202 -22.93 1.36 0.50
C ARG A 202 -24.43 1.19 0.44
N GLU A 203 -25.05 1.52 -0.68
CA GLU A 203 -26.49 1.36 -0.87
C GLU A 203 -26.92 -0.11 -0.80
N LEU A 204 -26.24 -0.97 -1.55
CA LEU A 204 -26.53 -2.40 -1.61
C LEU A 204 -26.30 -3.11 -0.27
N THR A 205 -25.20 -2.81 0.43
CA THR A 205 -24.94 -3.39 1.75
C THR A 205 -26.00 -2.96 2.77
N ARG A 206 -26.42 -1.71 2.79
CA ARG A 206 -27.53 -1.24 3.65
C ARG A 206 -28.85 -1.95 3.32
N LYS A 207 -29.19 -2.07 2.03
CA LYS A 207 -30.40 -2.73 1.56
C LYS A 207 -30.50 -4.18 2.05
N HIS A 208 -29.39 -4.91 2.03
CA HIS A 208 -29.34 -6.32 2.42
C HIS A 208 -28.89 -6.52 3.89
N GLY A 209 -28.60 -5.44 4.62
CA GLY A 209 -28.14 -5.48 6.01
C GLY A 209 -26.76 -6.15 6.18
N ALA A 210 -25.94 -6.14 5.13
CA ALA A 210 -24.53 -6.55 5.18
C ALA A 210 -23.66 -5.39 5.67
N LEU A 211 -22.51 -5.70 6.29
CA LEU A 211 -21.53 -4.68 6.65
C LEU A 211 -20.72 -4.27 5.42
N LEU A 212 -20.48 -2.96 5.25
CA LEU A 212 -19.46 -2.44 4.34
C LEU A 212 -18.17 -2.19 5.14
N ILE A 213 -17.13 -2.95 4.83
CA ILE A 213 -15.80 -2.83 5.45
C ILE A 213 -14.86 -2.25 4.40
N VAL A 214 -14.24 -1.10 4.68
CA VAL A 214 -13.27 -0.49 3.77
C VAL A 214 -11.86 -0.70 4.32
N ASP A 215 -11.03 -1.39 3.55
CA ASP A 215 -9.61 -1.57 3.86
C ASP A 215 -8.83 -0.32 3.46
N GLU A 216 -8.53 0.50 4.45
CA GLU A 216 -7.78 1.76 4.34
C GLU A 216 -6.29 1.60 4.72
N ILE A 217 -5.79 0.38 4.79
CA ILE A 217 -4.41 0.10 5.22
C ILE A 217 -3.41 0.81 4.31
N GLN A 218 -3.68 0.90 3.02
CA GLN A 218 -2.79 1.59 2.08
C GLN A 218 -3.30 2.97 1.68
N THR A 219 -4.60 3.23 1.70
CA THR A 219 -5.23 4.47 1.24
C THR A 219 -5.43 5.51 2.34
N GLY A 220 -5.37 5.09 3.61
CA GLY A 220 -5.57 5.97 4.77
C GLY A 220 -4.37 6.84 5.12
N ALA A 221 -4.49 7.54 6.23
CA ALA A 221 -3.48 8.45 6.80
C ALA A 221 -2.99 9.55 5.83
N GLY A 222 -3.90 10.14 5.07
CA GLY A 222 -3.59 11.27 4.17
C GLY A 222 -3.08 10.86 2.78
N ARG A 223 -2.78 9.58 2.54
CA ARG A 223 -2.13 9.06 1.33
C ARG A 223 -2.79 9.50 0.02
N THR A 224 -4.11 9.54 -0.01
CA THR A 224 -4.89 9.87 -1.22
C THR A 224 -5.31 11.34 -1.32
N GLY A 225 -4.80 12.20 -0.44
CA GLY A 225 -5.24 13.61 -0.37
C GLY A 225 -6.54 13.81 0.41
N ALA A 226 -6.94 12.83 1.20
CA ALA A 226 -7.95 12.88 2.25
C ALA A 226 -7.48 11.98 3.40
N TRP A 227 -8.04 12.11 4.61
CA TRP A 227 -7.68 11.23 5.72
C TRP A 227 -7.85 9.76 5.37
N PHE A 228 -8.96 9.42 4.71
CA PHE A 228 -9.30 8.07 4.28
C PHE A 228 -9.88 8.10 2.87
N GLY A 229 -9.62 7.04 2.08
CA GLY A 229 -10.05 6.95 0.69
C GLY A 229 -11.58 6.94 0.53
N PHE A 230 -12.33 6.36 1.48
CA PHE A 230 -13.79 6.35 1.44
C PHE A 230 -14.42 7.75 1.48
N GLN A 231 -13.72 8.74 2.04
CA GLN A 231 -14.21 10.11 2.14
C GLN A 231 -14.37 10.76 0.76
N HIS A 232 -13.61 10.32 -0.24
CA HIS A 232 -13.75 10.81 -1.61
C HIS A 232 -15.11 10.43 -2.26
N ALA A 233 -15.73 9.35 -1.80
CA ALA A 233 -17.05 8.91 -2.25
C ALA A 233 -18.19 9.50 -1.41
N GLY A 234 -17.89 10.24 -0.32
CA GLY A 234 -18.90 10.84 0.55
C GLY A 234 -19.79 9.81 1.27
N ILE A 235 -19.30 8.59 1.47
CA ILE A 235 -20.00 7.52 2.16
C ILE A 235 -19.51 7.36 3.60
N GLU A 236 -20.30 6.66 4.43
CA GLU A 236 -19.87 6.17 5.74
C GLU A 236 -19.94 4.63 5.73
N PRO A 237 -18.81 3.91 5.87
CA PRO A 237 -18.80 2.45 5.99
C PRO A 237 -19.29 1.99 7.37
N ASP A 238 -19.41 0.69 7.58
CA ASP A 238 -19.67 0.13 8.91
C ASP A 238 -18.37 -0.15 9.67
N ALA A 239 -17.25 -0.31 8.95
CA ALA A 239 -15.92 -0.40 9.53
C ALA A 239 -14.83 -0.01 8.53
N ILE A 240 -13.68 0.45 9.05
CA ILE A 240 -12.44 0.61 8.30
C ILE A 240 -11.30 -0.11 8.98
N THR A 241 -10.36 -0.65 8.21
CA THR A 241 -9.11 -1.21 8.73
C THR A 241 -7.93 -0.30 8.38
N LEU A 242 -7.06 -0.09 9.35
CA LEU A 242 -5.94 0.85 9.28
C LEU A 242 -4.63 0.17 9.68
N ALA A 243 -3.53 0.60 9.10
CA ALA A 243 -2.15 0.29 9.50
C ALA A 243 -1.18 1.22 8.77
N LYS A 244 0.02 0.73 8.45
CA LYS A 244 1.03 1.44 7.62
C LYS A 244 1.21 2.89 8.04
N GLY A 245 0.65 3.81 7.26
CA GLY A 245 0.81 5.26 7.44
C GLY A 245 0.40 5.79 8.81
N ILE A 246 -0.54 5.16 9.52
CA ILE A 246 -0.91 5.61 10.87
C ILE A 246 0.25 5.47 11.86
N GLY A 247 1.18 4.53 11.64
CA GLY A 247 2.35 4.33 12.49
C GLY A 247 3.62 5.01 11.98
N GLY A 248 3.64 5.48 10.71
CA GLY A 248 4.78 6.18 10.13
C GLY A 248 6.11 5.42 10.16
N GLY A 249 6.06 4.08 10.24
CA GLY A 249 7.20 3.17 10.40
C GLY A 249 7.12 2.31 11.67
N PHE A 250 6.32 2.67 12.66
CA PHE A 250 6.08 1.85 13.85
C PHE A 250 4.96 0.82 13.61
N PRO A 251 5.12 -0.45 14.04
CA PRO A 251 4.08 -1.47 13.86
C PRO A 251 2.82 -1.16 14.66
N ILE A 252 1.73 -0.88 13.97
CA ILE A 252 0.39 -0.69 14.54
C ILE A 252 -0.66 -0.97 13.48
N GLY A 253 -1.84 -1.39 13.92
CA GLY A 253 -3.06 -1.51 13.12
C GLY A 253 -4.29 -1.12 13.94
N ALA A 254 -5.39 -0.85 13.28
CA ALA A 254 -6.66 -0.58 13.94
C ALA A 254 -7.84 -1.06 13.09
N LEU A 255 -8.92 -1.45 13.76
CA LEU A 255 -10.27 -1.53 13.21
C LEU A 255 -11.08 -0.42 13.85
N VAL A 256 -11.61 0.48 13.05
CA VAL A 256 -12.54 1.53 13.49
C VAL A 256 -13.93 1.18 12.97
N THR A 257 -14.94 1.24 13.83
CA THR A 257 -16.32 0.91 13.49
C THR A 257 -17.22 2.15 13.49
N PHE A 258 -18.38 2.01 12.86
CA PHE A 258 -19.39 3.06 12.70
C PHE A 258 -20.77 2.44 12.98
N HIS A 259 -21.76 3.29 13.26
CA HIS A 259 -23.18 2.92 13.39
C HIS A 259 -23.45 1.80 14.41
N GLY A 260 -22.60 1.69 15.44
CA GLY A 260 -22.73 0.66 16.45
C GLY A 260 -22.27 -0.75 16.03
N ALA A 261 -21.62 -0.89 14.86
CA ALA A 261 -21.10 -2.20 14.42
C ALA A 261 -20.12 -2.80 15.43
N GLY A 262 -19.35 -1.98 16.15
CA GLY A 262 -18.44 -2.42 17.21
C GLY A 262 -19.13 -3.12 18.40
N ASP A 263 -20.41 -2.90 18.61
CA ASP A 263 -21.18 -3.52 19.69
C ASP A 263 -21.52 -5.00 19.41
N LEU A 264 -21.23 -5.51 18.21
CA LEU A 264 -21.29 -6.95 17.91
C LEU A 264 -20.25 -7.73 18.71
N PHE A 265 -19.06 -7.18 18.98
CA PHE A 265 -18.08 -7.82 19.86
C PHE A 265 -18.52 -7.82 21.32
N LYS A 266 -18.24 -8.93 22.00
CA LYS A 266 -18.43 -9.07 23.44
C LYS A 266 -17.09 -9.37 24.11
N PRO A 267 -16.95 -9.08 25.42
CA PRO A 267 -15.73 -9.37 26.16
C PRO A 267 -15.24 -10.81 25.97
N GLY A 268 -13.95 -10.98 25.67
CA GLY A 268 -13.30 -12.27 25.47
C GLY A 268 -13.37 -12.84 24.05
N GLN A 269 -14.12 -12.25 23.13
CA GLN A 269 -14.24 -12.79 21.76
C GLN A 269 -13.04 -12.44 20.86
N HIS A 270 -12.31 -11.37 21.15
CA HIS A 270 -11.09 -10.99 20.45
C HIS A 270 -10.13 -10.25 21.37
N GLY A 271 -8.85 -10.21 21.00
CA GLY A 271 -7.82 -9.54 21.79
C GLY A 271 -6.45 -9.60 21.11
N SER A 272 -5.51 -8.82 21.65
CA SER A 272 -4.12 -8.77 21.24
C SER A 272 -3.26 -8.49 22.46
N THR A 273 -2.08 -9.13 22.56
CA THR A 273 -1.14 -8.84 23.64
C THR A 273 -0.56 -7.44 23.53
N PHE A 274 -0.10 -7.07 22.33
CA PHE A 274 0.61 -5.80 22.09
C PHE A 274 -0.26 -4.73 21.44
N GLY A 275 -1.43 -5.06 20.90
CA GLY A 275 -2.31 -4.09 20.25
C GLY A 275 -2.71 -2.96 21.20
N GLY A 276 -2.46 -1.71 20.80
CA GLY A 276 -2.74 -0.53 21.61
C GLY A 276 -1.77 -0.30 22.77
N ASN A 277 -0.55 -0.89 22.74
CA ASN A 277 0.46 -0.57 23.75
C ASN A 277 0.81 0.92 23.75
N ALA A 278 1.24 1.43 24.90
CA ALA A 278 1.50 2.86 25.10
C ALA A 278 2.51 3.43 24.10
N LEU A 279 3.56 2.67 23.76
CA LEU A 279 4.59 3.13 22.84
C LEU A 279 4.04 3.28 21.41
N ALA A 280 3.39 2.24 20.88
CA ALA A 280 2.81 2.29 19.54
C ALA A 280 1.73 3.37 19.43
N SER A 281 0.91 3.53 20.47
CA SER A 281 -0.16 4.53 20.51
C SER A 281 0.38 5.96 20.53
N ALA A 282 1.39 6.25 21.34
CA ALA A 282 2.03 7.57 21.40
C ALA A 282 2.70 7.94 20.06
N VAL A 283 3.35 6.96 19.42
CA VAL A 283 3.99 7.19 18.11
C VAL A 283 2.95 7.46 17.03
N ALA A 284 1.90 6.65 16.96
CA ALA A 284 0.85 6.81 15.96
C ALA A 284 0.09 8.13 16.16
N ASP A 285 -0.23 8.53 17.40
CA ASP A 285 -0.85 9.81 17.70
C ASP A 285 0.03 10.98 17.25
N ALA A 286 1.33 10.94 17.54
CA ALA A 286 2.28 11.97 17.12
C ALA A 286 2.42 12.06 15.58
N VAL A 287 2.47 10.92 14.89
CA VAL A 287 2.53 10.87 13.42
C VAL A 287 1.28 11.48 12.80
N LEU A 288 0.09 11.09 13.26
CA LEU A 288 -1.17 11.63 12.74
C LEU A 288 -1.34 13.12 13.07
N ALA A 289 -0.88 13.56 14.26
CA ALA A 289 -0.84 14.98 14.61
C ALA A 289 0.04 15.78 13.66
N GLU A 290 1.21 15.27 13.30
CA GLU A 290 2.12 15.93 12.36
C GLU A 290 1.53 15.99 10.94
N VAL A 291 0.91 14.91 10.46
CA VAL A 291 0.18 14.91 9.17
C VAL A 291 -0.86 16.02 9.13
N GLU A 292 -1.61 16.22 10.24
CA GLU A 292 -2.62 17.27 10.35
C GLU A 292 -2.00 18.68 10.42
N ASN A 293 -1.04 18.86 11.34
CA ASN A 293 -0.49 20.19 11.66
C ASN A 293 0.38 20.76 10.52
N ALA A 294 1.06 19.89 9.77
CA ALA A 294 1.91 20.30 8.66
C ALA A 294 1.17 20.38 7.32
N GLY A 295 -0.15 20.16 7.28
CA GLY A 295 -0.94 20.24 6.04
C GLY A 295 -0.57 19.20 5.00
N LEU A 296 -0.15 18.00 5.45
CA LEU A 296 0.40 16.99 4.53
C LEU A 296 -0.66 16.32 3.65
N ILE A 297 -1.93 16.42 4.00
CA ILE A 297 -3.03 15.92 3.18
C ILE A 297 -3.19 16.77 1.93
N GLU A 298 -3.20 18.09 2.09
CA GLU A 298 -3.25 19.06 1.00
C GLU A 298 -2.01 18.95 0.13
N ASN A 299 -0.83 18.78 0.76
CA ASN A 299 0.41 18.54 0.02
C ASN A 299 0.32 17.25 -0.81
N ALA A 300 -0.16 16.14 -0.24
CA ALA A 300 -0.33 14.88 -0.97
C ALA A 300 -1.28 15.03 -2.16
N ALA A 301 -2.38 15.77 -2.01
CA ALA A 301 -3.31 16.04 -3.10
C ALA A 301 -2.65 16.84 -4.23
N ALA A 302 -1.95 17.95 -3.90
CA ALA A 302 -1.31 18.83 -4.86
C ALA A 302 -0.13 18.13 -5.57
N ARG A 303 0.77 17.50 -4.80
CA ARG A 303 1.95 16.80 -5.34
C ARG A 303 1.59 15.59 -6.18
N GLY A 304 0.47 14.91 -5.88
CA GLY A 304 -0.03 13.81 -6.71
C GLY A 304 -0.44 14.24 -8.11
N VAL A 305 -1.10 15.39 -8.24
CA VAL A 305 -1.44 15.99 -9.54
C VAL A 305 -0.18 16.40 -10.29
N GLU A 306 0.71 17.17 -9.64
CA GLU A 306 1.97 17.63 -10.21
C GLU A 306 2.84 16.46 -10.72
N LEU A 307 3.05 15.44 -9.90
CA LEU A 307 3.81 14.24 -10.29
C LEU A 307 3.21 13.58 -11.54
N SER A 308 1.88 13.40 -11.55
CA SER A 308 1.20 12.75 -12.67
C SER A 308 1.41 13.54 -13.99
N GLU A 309 1.24 14.85 -13.94
CA GLU A 309 1.44 15.72 -15.11
C GLU A 309 2.91 15.72 -15.58
N ARG A 310 3.86 15.85 -14.64
CA ARG A 310 5.29 15.90 -14.96
C ARG A 310 5.84 14.56 -15.44
N ILE A 311 5.35 13.42 -14.92
CA ILE A 311 5.70 12.08 -15.43
C ILE A 311 5.25 11.92 -16.88
N LEU A 312 4.02 12.32 -17.21
CA LEU A 312 3.53 12.28 -18.59
C LEU A 312 4.32 13.23 -19.51
N ALA A 313 4.73 14.39 -18.99
CA ALA A 313 5.55 15.37 -19.73
C ALA A 313 6.98 14.88 -20.03
N LEU A 314 7.48 13.80 -19.41
CA LEU A 314 8.75 13.17 -19.80
C LEU A 314 8.73 12.65 -21.24
N GLY A 315 7.53 12.39 -21.80
CA GLY A 315 7.37 11.95 -23.19
C GLY A 315 8.01 10.59 -23.50
N SER A 316 8.24 9.76 -22.48
CA SER A 316 8.80 8.42 -22.68
C SER A 316 7.82 7.51 -23.42
N PRO A 317 8.25 6.78 -24.48
CA PRO A 317 7.40 5.84 -25.18
C PRO A 317 6.96 4.64 -24.31
N LEU A 318 7.62 4.43 -23.18
CA LEU A 318 7.25 3.37 -22.24
C LEU A 318 6.09 3.76 -21.33
N VAL A 319 5.76 5.06 -21.13
CA VAL A 319 4.70 5.51 -20.24
C VAL A 319 3.44 5.79 -21.04
N VAL A 320 2.35 5.08 -20.74
CA VAL A 320 1.05 5.24 -21.40
C VAL A 320 0.02 5.95 -20.53
N GLY A 321 0.21 6.00 -19.22
CA GLY A 321 -0.70 6.64 -18.29
C GLY A 321 -0.18 6.71 -16.87
N VAL A 322 -0.86 7.51 -16.04
CA VAL A 322 -0.69 7.53 -14.58
C VAL A 322 -2.08 7.46 -13.97
N ARG A 323 -2.27 6.56 -13.03
CA ARG A 323 -3.53 6.39 -12.28
C ARG A 323 -3.29 6.42 -10.78
N GLY A 324 -4.35 6.51 -10.00
CA GLY A 324 -4.27 6.59 -8.55
C GLY A 324 -4.81 7.92 -8.03
N ARG A 325 -4.45 8.29 -6.79
CA ARG A 325 -4.90 9.53 -6.16
C ARG A 325 -3.92 9.97 -5.07
N GLY A 326 -3.73 11.30 -4.94
CA GLY A 326 -2.73 11.83 -4.02
C GLY A 326 -1.36 11.25 -4.31
N LEU A 327 -0.65 10.83 -3.28
CA LEU A 327 0.67 10.20 -3.40
C LEU A 327 0.61 8.65 -3.39
N LEU A 328 -0.47 8.06 -3.89
CA LEU A 328 -0.55 6.65 -4.26
C LEU A 328 -0.79 6.57 -5.76
N LEU A 329 0.29 6.47 -6.54
CA LEU A 329 0.26 6.53 -7.99
C LEU A 329 0.78 5.24 -8.62
N GLY A 330 0.16 4.82 -9.71
CA GLY A 330 0.60 3.75 -10.59
C GLY A 330 0.91 4.30 -11.97
N ILE A 331 2.16 4.18 -12.41
CA ILE A 331 2.60 4.56 -13.75
C ILE A 331 2.41 3.34 -14.65
N GLU A 332 1.54 3.47 -15.65
CA GLU A 332 1.20 2.40 -16.59
C GLU A 332 2.22 2.37 -17.72
N LEU A 333 2.78 1.18 -17.97
CA LEU A 333 3.78 0.97 -19.01
C LEU A 333 3.18 0.32 -20.26
N ALA A 334 3.69 0.69 -21.42
CA ALA A 334 3.26 0.15 -22.73
C ALA A 334 3.61 -1.33 -22.94
N ALA A 335 4.47 -1.90 -22.10
CA ALA A 335 4.94 -3.28 -22.19
C ALA A 335 5.20 -3.86 -20.77
N PRO A 336 5.26 -5.19 -20.60
CA PRO A 336 5.52 -5.84 -19.32
C PRO A 336 7.00 -5.75 -18.91
N VAL A 337 7.52 -4.52 -18.72
CA VAL A 337 8.92 -4.21 -18.40
C VAL A 337 9.08 -3.51 -17.05
N ALA A 338 8.09 -3.61 -16.16
CA ALA A 338 8.12 -2.92 -14.88
C ALA A 338 9.28 -3.37 -13.98
N ASN A 339 9.65 -4.66 -14.03
CA ASN A 339 10.79 -5.16 -13.26
C ASN A 339 12.12 -4.61 -13.78
N GLU A 340 12.27 -4.47 -15.10
CA GLU A 340 13.43 -3.86 -15.74
C GLU A 340 13.54 -2.37 -15.39
N VAL A 341 12.41 -1.64 -15.46
CA VAL A 341 12.35 -0.23 -15.04
C VAL A 341 12.69 -0.07 -13.56
N ARG A 342 12.14 -0.92 -12.68
CA ARG A 342 12.49 -0.92 -11.25
C ARG A 342 13.98 -1.17 -11.02
N ALA A 343 14.57 -2.14 -11.73
CA ALA A 343 15.99 -2.46 -11.63
C ALA A 343 16.87 -1.32 -12.16
N ALA A 344 16.48 -0.68 -13.26
CA ALA A 344 17.15 0.51 -13.78
C ALA A 344 17.04 1.69 -12.80
N ALA A 345 15.83 1.98 -12.27
CA ALA A 345 15.62 3.01 -11.27
C ALA A 345 16.54 2.83 -10.06
N HIS A 346 16.69 1.59 -9.57
CA HIS A 346 17.61 1.27 -8.46
C HIS A 346 19.06 1.61 -8.82
N ARG A 347 19.53 1.32 -10.05
CA ARG A 347 20.89 1.70 -10.51
C ARG A 347 21.07 3.22 -10.57
N HIS A 348 20.01 3.96 -10.83
CA HIS A 348 20.00 5.43 -10.82
C HIS A 348 19.71 6.02 -9.42
N GLY A 349 19.77 5.22 -8.35
CA GLY A 349 19.60 5.71 -6.97
C GLY A 349 18.14 6.03 -6.63
N LEU A 350 17.15 5.36 -7.26
CA LEU A 350 15.73 5.58 -7.01
C LEU A 350 15.05 4.28 -6.60
N ILE A 351 14.31 4.32 -5.49
CA ILE A 351 13.52 3.20 -5.00
C ILE A 351 12.07 3.38 -5.43
N VAL A 352 11.61 2.45 -6.27
CA VAL A 352 10.22 2.29 -6.70
C VAL A 352 9.83 0.81 -6.67
N ASN A 353 8.57 0.49 -6.87
CA ASN A 353 8.06 -0.88 -6.83
C ASN A 353 7.29 -1.24 -8.10
N ALA A 354 7.37 -2.51 -8.48
CA ALA A 354 6.62 -3.10 -9.61
C ALA A 354 5.58 -4.09 -9.05
N PRO A 355 4.36 -3.67 -8.70
CA PRO A 355 3.31 -4.55 -8.17
C PRO A 355 2.65 -5.42 -9.25
N ALA A 356 2.83 -5.08 -10.53
CA ALA A 356 2.42 -5.80 -11.72
C ALA A 356 3.50 -5.66 -12.79
N ASP A 357 3.46 -6.49 -13.83
CA ASP A 357 4.50 -6.55 -14.87
C ASP A 357 4.56 -5.28 -15.74
N ASP A 358 3.49 -4.50 -15.75
CA ASP A 358 3.29 -3.28 -16.55
C ASP A 358 3.03 -2.02 -15.72
N VAL A 359 3.29 -2.05 -14.41
CA VAL A 359 3.01 -0.91 -13.51
C VAL A 359 4.16 -0.63 -12.57
N ILE A 360 4.58 0.63 -12.49
CA ILE A 360 5.45 1.15 -11.42
C ILE A 360 4.58 1.89 -10.40
N ARG A 361 4.67 1.48 -9.12
CA ARG A 361 3.97 2.14 -8.01
C ARG A 361 4.87 3.15 -7.32
N LEU A 362 4.30 4.33 -7.05
CA LEU A 362 4.87 5.37 -6.20
C LEU A 362 4.01 5.53 -4.93
N ALA A 363 4.68 5.63 -3.80
CA ALA A 363 4.08 5.92 -2.50
C ALA A 363 5.08 6.64 -1.58
N PRO A 364 5.64 7.79 -1.98
CA PRO A 364 6.66 8.53 -1.22
C PRO A 364 6.11 9.06 0.11
N ALA A 365 6.96 9.69 0.90
CA ALA A 365 6.53 10.46 2.07
C ALA A 365 5.55 11.58 1.66
N LEU A 366 4.62 11.94 2.58
CA LEU A 366 3.60 12.95 2.27
C LEU A 366 4.15 14.38 2.25
N ASN A 367 5.34 14.58 2.80
CA ASN A 367 6.03 15.87 2.90
C ASN A 367 7.07 16.12 1.80
N ILE A 368 7.02 15.36 0.69
CA ILE A 368 7.90 15.65 -0.46
C ILE A 368 7.65 17.05 -1.01
N GLY A 369 8.73 17.71 -1.45
CA GLY A 369 8.74 19.03 -2.07
C GLY A 369 9.17 19.00 -3.53
N ASP A 370 9.44 20.19 -4.06
CA ASP A 370 9.88 20.38 -5.45
C ASP A 370 11.22 19.67 -5.73
N ASP A 371 12.17 19.74 -4.77
CA ASP A 371 13.49 19.16 -4.92
C ASP A 371 13.43 17.62 -5.08
N GLU A 372 12.63 16.92 -4.26
CA GLU A 372 12.46 15.47 -4.36
C GLU A 372 11.75 15.08 -5.68
N ILE A 373 10.80 15.89 -6.12
CA ILE A 373 10.10 15.65 -7.41
C ILE A 373 11.06 15.84 -8.57
N ASP A 374 11.89 16.87 -8.56
CA ASP A 374 12.88 17.13 -9.61
C ASP A 374 13.91 15.98 -9.72
N VAL A 375 14.46 15.55 -8.58
CA VAL A 375 15.39 14.40 -8.51
C VAL A 375 14.70 13.11 -8.95
N PHE A 376 13.44 12.88 -8.54
CA PHE A 376 12.67 11.72 -9.00
C PHE A 376 12.55 11.70 -10.52
N LEU A 377 12.16 12.81 -11.14
CA LEU A 377 11.96 12.90 -12.61
C LEU A 377 13.26 12.70 -13.37
N GLU A 378 14.38 13.25 -12.88
CA GLU A 378 15.69 13.02 -13.46
C GLU A 378 16.07 11.54 -13.43
N ARG A 379 16.04 10.90 -12.23
CA ARG A 379 16.45 9.50 -12.03
C ARG A 379 15.50 8.53 -12.73
N PHE A 380 14.19 8.79 -12.67
CA PHE A 380 13.18 7.97 -13.34
C PHE A 380 13.24 8.10 -14.86
N GLY A 381 13.43 9.32 -15.39
CA GLY A 381 13.63 9.57 -16.81
C GLY A 381 14.85 8.83 -17.35
N ALA A 382 15.98 8.82 -16.62
CA ALA A 382 17.16 8.06 -16.97
C ALA A 382 16.89 6.55 -17.00
N ALA A 383 16.18 6.02 -16.00
CA ALA A 383 15.79 4.62 -15.96
C ALA A 383 14.89 4.21 -17.14
N LEU A 384 13.90 5.04 -17.48
CA LEU A 384 13.03 4.80 -18.64
C LEU A 384 13.82 4.82 -19.95
N ALA A 385 14.76 5.77 -20.13
CA ALA A 385 15.59 5.86 -21.32
C ALA A 385 16.50 4.63 -21.48
N GLU A 386 17.09 4.14 -20.38
CA GLU A 386 17.91 2.92 -20.37
C GLU A 386 17.10 1.70 -20.84
N VAL A 387 15.90 1.50 -20.29
CA VAL A 387 15.04 0.35 -20.66
C VAL A 387 14.51 0.50 -22.08
N ALA A 388 14.09 1.69 -22.50
CA ALA A 388 13.64 1.93 -23.86
C ALA A 388 14.73 1.63 -24.91
N ALA A 389 15.98 2.01 -24.63
CA ALA A 389 17.12 1.68 -25.49
C ALA A 389 17.39 0.18 -25.58
N ALA A 390 17.25 -0.55 -24.48
CA ALA A 390 17.45 -1.99 -24.41
C ALA A 390 16.34 -2.80 -25.11
N THR A 391 15.12 -2.25 -25.17
CA THR A 391 13.93 -2.89 -25.76
C THR A 391 13.66 -2.46 -27.20
N ALA A 392 14.39 -1.45 -27.70
CA ALA A 392 14.28 -1.01 -29.09
C ALA A 392 14.61 -2.16 -30.06
N PRO A 393 13.80 -2.40 -31.12
CA PRO A 393 14.11 -3.44 -32.09
C PRO A 393 15.47 -3.16 -32.72
N THR A 394 16.39 -4.10 -32.61
CA THR A 394 17.69 -4.02 -33.30
C THR A 394 17.40 -3.93 -34.79
N THR A 395 17.64 -2.77 -35.40
CA THR A 395 17.56 -2.64 -36.84
C THR A 395 18.61 -3.58 -37.42
N ALA A 396 18.16 -4.74 -37.93
CA ALA A 396 19.03 -5.66 -38.64
C ALA A 396 19.70 -4.88 -39.77
N SER A 397 21.03 -4.77 -39.70
CA SER A 397 21.83 -4.22 -40.80
C SER A 397 21.52 -5.07 -42.01
N THR A 398 20.90 -4.45 -43.01
CA THR A 398 20.66 -5.06 -44.33
C THR A 398 22.02 -5.56 -44.88
N PRO A 399 22.17 -6.85 -45.21
CA PRO A 399 23.42 -7.31 -45.79
C PRO A 399 23.61 -6.59 -47.11
N THR A 400 24.70 -5.83 -47.25
CA THR A 400 25.10 -5.26 -48.50
C THR A 400 25.39 -6.40 -49.50
N LEU A 401 24.50 -6.61 -50.45
CA LEU A 401 24.74 -7.50 -51.57
C LEU A 401 25.93 -6.98 -52.37
N GLN A 402 27.08 -7.68 -52.30
CA GLN A 402 28.18 -7.46 -53.21
C GLN A 402 27.75 -7.84 -54.63
N PRO A 403 28.01 -7.04 -55.65
CA PRO A 403 27.70 -7.40 -57.03
C PRO A 403 28.60 -8.55 -57.46
N SER A 404 27.97 -9.65 -57.91
CA SER A 404 28.64 -10.80 -58.52
C SER A 404 29.27 -10.37 -59.86
N THR A 405 30.58 -10.50 -59.96
CA THR A 405 31.31 -10.37 -61.23
C THR A 405 30.94 -11.51 -62.17
N PRO A 406 30.64 -11.26 -63.45
CA PRO A 406 30.37 -12.34 -64.39
C PRO A 406 31.71 -12.99 -64.80
N THR A 407 31.88 -14.26 -64.54
CA THR A 407 32.95 -15.11 -65.09
C THR A 407 32.67 -15.38 -66.57
N GLY A 408 33.51 -14.84 -67.41
CA GLY A 408 33.50 -15.15 -68.85
C GLY A 408 33.78 -16.60 -69.13
N ALA A 409 33.07 -17.14 -70.12
CA ALA A 409 33.34 -18.44 -70.71
C ALA A 409 34.53 -18.37 -71.70
N PRO A 410 35.41 -19.42 -71.76
CA PRO A 410 36.35 -19.55 -72.84
C PRO A 410 35.74 -20.28 -74.02
N ALA A 411 36.29 -19.99 -75.21
CA ALA A 411 35.93 -20.50 -76.51
C ALA A 411 36.00 -22.02 -76.70
#